data_e29d7fcf4fb64361109cbc7daba3249f
#
_entry.id   e29d7fcf4fb64361109cbc7daba3249f
#
_cell.length_a   1.000
_cell.length_b   1.000
_cell.length_c   1.000
_cell.angle_alpha   90.00
_cell.angle_beta   90.00
_cell.angle_gamma   90.00
#
_symmetry.space_group_name_H-M   'P 1'
#
loop_
_entity.id
_entity.type
_entity.pdbx_description
1 polymer ?
#
loop_
_entity_poly.entity_id
_entity_poly.type
_entity_poly.pdbx_seq_one_letter_code
_entity_poly.pdbx_strand_id
1 'polypeptide(L)'
;VTLHEDGDLRGCIGYPQPVLPLGRAIVDSAINAGFRDPRFPGLRPGELKRIELEVTILTKPEAYTGPKKNLPERIRVGRDGLIVSKGPFTGLLLPQVAVEWGFDSLEFLGQTCIKAGLPVDAWLDEDTLVEHFEAQIFAEVAPEREVFEKSFTESPCGT
;
A
#
# COMPACT_ATOMS: atom_id res chain seq x y z
N VAL A 1 -8.71 1.77 0.87
CA VAL A 1 -9.75 1.04 0.12
C VAL A 1 -9.51 1.26 -1.36
N THR A 2 -9.49 0.17 -2.10
CA THR A 2 -9.36 0.14 -3.56
C THR A 2 -10.66 -0.36 -4.17
N LEU A 3 -11.07 0.25 -5.26
CA LEU A 3 -12.18 -0.16 -6.09
C LEU A 3 -11.63 -0.65 -7.42
N HIS A 4 -12.04 -1.85 -7.82
CA HIS A 4 -11.76 -2.41 -9.13
C HIS A 4 -13.06 -2.51 -9.94
N GLU A 5 -13.01 -2.27 -11.23
CA GLU A 5 -14.10 -2.52 -12.18
C GLU A 5 -13.56 -3.41 -13.31
N ASP A 6 -14.11 -4.61 -13.44
CA ASP A 6 -13.68 -5.60 -14.43
C ASP A 6 -12.16 -5.92 -14.36
N GLY A 7 -11.58 -5.88 -13.16
CA GLY A 7 -10.17 -6.11 -12.90
C GLY A 7 -9.27 -4.88 -12.97
N ASP A 8 -9.75 -3.76 -13.48
CA ASP A 8 -8.99 -2.51 -13.59
C ASP A 8 -9.18 -1.62 -12.37
N LEU A 9 -8.16 -0.82 -12.03
CA LEU A 9 -8.25 0.17 -10.97
C LEU A 9 -9.31 1.23 -11.31
N ARG A 10 -10.29 1.41 -10.40
CA ARG A 10 -11.38 2.39 -10.55
C ARG A 10 -11.36 3.50 -9.50
N GLY A 11 -10.67 3.32 -8.41
CA GLY A 11 -10.45 4.31 -7.35
C GLY A 11 -9.64 3.73 -6.21
N CYS A 12 -8.83 4.56 -5.53
CA CYS A 12 -8.05 4.12 -4.38
C CYS A 12 -7.76 5.31 -3.46
N ILE A 13 -8.36 5.32 -2.29
CA ILE A 13 -8.13 6.34 -1.25
C ILE A 13 -8.02 5.64 0.11
N GLY A 14 -7.20 6.19 1.00
CA GLY A 14 -7.03 5.65 2.35
C GLY A 14 -6.30 6.59 3.29
N TYR A 15 -6.21 6.14 4.53
CA TYR A 15 -5.49 6.81 5.61
C TYR A 15 -4.29 5.95 6.01
N PRO A 16 -3.06 6.33 5.66
CA PRO A 16 -1.86 5.58 6.08
C PRO A 16 -1.56 5.73 7.58
N GLN A 17 -2.15 6.73 8.23
CA GLN A 17 -2.04 6.96 9.67
C GLN A 17 -3.39 6.73 10.36
N PRO A 18 -3.42 6.25 11.62
CA PRO A 18 -4.64 5.91 12.35
C PRO A 18 -5.36 7.19 12.90
N VAL A 19 -5.88 8.01 11.98
CA VAL A 19 -6.55 9.27 12.30
C VAL A 19 -8.05 9.10 12.64
N LEU A 20 -8.62 7.92 12.31
CA LEU A 20 -10.02 7.56 12.56
C LEU A 20 -10.10 6.13 13.12
N PRO A 21 -11.17 5.77 13.85
CA PRO A 21 -11.50 4.38 14.14
C PRO A 21 -11.61 3.56 12.84
N LEU A 22 -11.08 2.32 12.84
CA LEU A 22 -10.92 1.49 11.63
C LEU A 22 -12.20 1.39 10.78
N GLY A 23 -13.33 1.03 11.38
CA GLY A 23 -14.59 0.90 10.63
C GLY A 23 -15.02 2.21 9.95
N ARG A 24 -14.76 3.35 10.61
CA ARG A 24 -15.07 4.66 10.03
C ARG A 24 -14.09 5.03 8.92
N ALA A 25 -12.81 4.70 9.09
CA ALA A 25 -11.79 4.90 8.07
C ALA A 25 -12.10 4.11 6.79
N ILE A 26 -12.55 2.86 6.93
CA ILE A 26 -12.94 2.01 5.79
C ILE A 26 -14.12 2.65 5.02
N VAL A 27 -15.19 3.02 5.71
CA VAL A 27 -16.37 3.62 5.08
C VAL A 27 -16.03 4.95 4.39
N ASP A 28 -15.30 5.83 5.09
CA ASP A 28 -14.90 7.11 4.52
C ASP A 28 -13.96 6.95 3.34
N SER A 29 -13.00 6.03 3.41
CA SER A 29 -12.09 5.72 2.30
C SER A 29 -12.82 5.15 1.08
N ALA A 30 -13.82 4.28 1.29
CA ALA A 30 -14.62 3.72 0.20
C ALA A 30 -15.42 4.83 -0.52
N ILE A 31 -16.05 5.74 0.24
CA ILE A 31 -16.75 6.89 -0.34
C ILE A 31 -15.78 7.80 -1.10
N ASN A 32 -14.62 8.09 -0.51
CA ASN A 32 -13.63 8.94 -1.16
C ASN A 32 -13.01 8.28 -2.40
N ALA A 33 -12.75 6.98 -2.39
CA ALA A 33 -12.28 6.22 -3.55
C ALA A 33 -13.31 6.26 -4.70
N GLY A 34 -14.61 6.17 -4.38
CA GLY A 34 -15.66 6.22 -5.38
C GLY A 34 -15.96 7.61 -5.95
N PHE A 35 -15.75 8.68 -5.17
CA PHE A 35 -16.26 9.99 -5.56
C PHE A 35 -15.24 11.13 -5.50
N ARG A 36 -14.06 10.93 -4.91
CA ARG A 36 -13.06 11.97 -4.67
C ARG A 36 -11.64 11.61 -5.08
N ASP A 37 -11.44 10.48 -5.73
CA ASP A 37 -10.16 10.16 -6.35
C ASP A 37 -10.00 11.03 -7.60
N PRO A 38 -9.01 11.94 -7.65
CA PRO A 38 -8.88 12.90 -8.77
C PRO A 38 -8.53 12.25 -10.10
N ARG A 39 -8.13 10.97 -10.10
CA ARG A 39 -7.77 10.22 -11.31
C ARG A 39 -9.00 9.71 -12.08
N PHE A 40 -10.16 9.64 -11.40
CA PHE A 40 -11.37 9.02 -11.93
C PHE A 40 -12.59 9.91 -11.74
N PRO A 41 -13.58 9.84 -12.66
CA PRO A 41 -14.88 10.48 -12.44
C PRO A 41 -15.62 9.78 -11.28
N GLY A 42 -16.52 10.49 -10.60
CA GLY A 42 -17.36 9.88 -9.55
C GLY A 42 -18.17 8.68 -10.06
N LEU A 43 -18.31 7.67 -9.20
CA LEU A 43 -19.07 6.45 -9.50
C LEU A 43 -20.52 6.76 -9.89
N ARG A 44 -21.03 6.03 -10.87
CA ARG A 44 -22.43 6.05 -11.29
C ARG A 44 -23.18 4.82 -10.74
N PRO A 45 -24.48 4.92 -10.46
CA PRO A 45 -25.23 3.78 -9.92
C PRO A 45 -25.12 2.49 -10.73
N GLY A 46 -24.97 2.57 -12.05
CA GLY A 46 -24.83 1.41 -12.93
C GLY A 46 -23.49 0.67 -12.82
N GLU A 47 -22.45 1.32 -12.27
CA GLU A 47 -21.12 0.72 -12.08
C GLU A 47 -21.07 -0.16 -10.82
N LEU A 48 -21.89 0.10 -9.79
CA LEU A 48 -21.85 -0.58 -8.49
C LEU A 48 -21.91 -2.11 -8.60
N LYS A 49 -22.61 -2.64 -9.58
CA LYS A 49 -22.72 -4.10 -9.81
C LYS A 49 -21.46 -4.74 -10.40
N ARG A 50 -20.49 -3.94 -10.80
CA ARG A 50 -19.20 -4.38 -11.36
C ARG A 50 -18.01 -3.97 -10.49
N ILE A 51 -18.27 -3.24 -9.39
CA ILE A 51 -17.21 -2.83 -8.46
C ILE A 51 -16.90 -3.97 -7.51
N GLU A 52 -15.64 -4.33 -7.44
CA GLU A 52 -15.05 -5.19 -6.43
C GLU A 52 -14.29 -4.33 -5.43
N LEU A 53 -14.54 -4.57 -4.15
CA LEU A 53 -13.90 -3.85 -3.05
C LEU A 53 -12.67 -4.63 -2.57
N GLU A 54 -11.58 -3.90 -2.39
CA GLU A 54 -10.40 -4.38 -1.67
C GLU A 54 -10.06 -3.42 -0.52
N VAL A 55 -9.87 -3.97 0.67
CA VAL A 55 -9.51 -3.22 1.87
C VAL A 55 -8.15 -3.67 2.34
N THR A 56 -7.18 -2.75 2.36
CA THR A 56 -5.85 -2.98 2.93
C THR A 56 -5.79 -2.36 4.32
N ILE A 57 -5.64 -3.17 5.34
CA ILE A 57 -5.48 -2.74 6.74
C ILE A 57 -3.98 -2.72 7.05
N LEU A 58 -3.47 -1.54 7.42
CA LEU A 58 -2.08 -1.34 7.77
C LEU A 58 -1.89 -1.42 9.28
N THR A 59 -0.80 -2.05 9.74
CA THR A 59 -0.35 -1.90 11.12
C THR A 59 0.18 -0.48 11.35
N LYS A 60 0.33 -0.08 12.60
CA LYS A 60 0.98 1.19 12.93
C LYS A 60 2.43 1.14 12.44
N PRO A 61 2.90 2.16 11.69
CA PRO A 61 4.28 2.22 11.27
C PRO A 61 5.25 2.24 12.47
N GLU A 62 6.34 1.49 12.35
CA GLU A 62 7.43 1.42 13.33
C GLU A 62 8.74 1.82 12.68
N ALA A 63 9.48 2.75 13.35
CA ALA A 63 10.76 3.21 12.84
C ALA A 63 11.83 2.12 12.95
N TYR A 64 12.60 1.95 11.88
CA TYR A 64 13.82 1.17 11.96
C TYR A 64 14.86 1.88 12.83
N THR A 65 15.36 1.16 13.82
CA THR A 65 16.42 1.63 14.71
C THR A 65 17.72 0.89 14.44
N GLY A 66 18.85 1.58 14.55
CA GLY A 66 20.18 1.00 14.35
C GLY A 66 20.87 1.48 13.06
N PRO A 67 22.03 0.90 12.73
CA PRO A 67 22.84 1.33 11.60
C PRO A 67 22.09 1.20 10.27
N LYS A 68 22.03 2.28 9.51
CA LYS A 68 21.33 2.33 8.20
C LYS A 68 21.78 1.22 7.25
N LYS A 69 23.08 0.91 7.20
CA LYS A 69 23.64 -0.14 6.35
C LYS A 69 23.04 -1.53 6.55
N ASN A 70 22.43 -1.78 7.72
CA ASN A 70 21.83 -3.07 8.05
C ASN A 70 20.31 -3.11 7.74
N LEU A 71 19.73 -2.02 7.23
CA LEU A 71 18.31 -1.95 6.89
C LEU A 71 17.87 -3.02 5.88
N PRO A 72 18.60 -3.24 4.77
CA PRO A 72 18.19 -4.24 3.78
C PRO A 72 18.02 -5.65 4.35
N GLU A 73 18.86 -6.04 5.33
CA GLU A 73 18.79 -7.36 5.98
C GLU A 73 17.59 -7.51 6.94
N ARG A 74 16.98 -6.40 7.32
CA ARG A 74 15.85 -6.36 8.28
C ARG A 74 14.49 -6.28 7.58
N ILE A 75 14.47 -5.93 6.31
CA ILE A 75 13.25 -5.84 5.50
C ILE A 75 12.87 -7.22 5.00
N ARG A 76 11.61 -7.59 5.20
CA ARG A 76 11.02 -8.83 4.71
C ARG A 76 10.12 -8.50 3.52
N VAL A 77 10.64 -8.72 2.32
CA VAL A 77 9.89 -8.54 1.07
C VAL A 77 8.63 -9.41 1.08
N GLY A 78 7.50 -8.84 0.64
CA GLY A 78 6.18 -9.48 0.66
C GLY A 78 5.44 -9.39 2.00
N ARG A 79 6.09 -8.93 3.07
CA ARG A 79 5.48 -8.71 4.38
C ARG A 79 5.49 -7.24 4.77
N ASP A 80 6.69 -6.63 4.71
CA ASP A 80 6.89 -5.26 5.14
C ASP A 80 6.55 -4.29 4.02
N GLY A 81 5.69 -3.30 4.30
CA GLY A 81 5.61 -2.06 3.55
C GLY A 81 6.60 -1.07 4.12
N LEU A 82 7.00 -0.10 3.34
CA LEU A 82 7.99 0.90 3.73
C LEU A 82 7.43 2.32 3.62
N ILE A 83 7.83 3.15 4.58
CA ILE A 83 7.67 4.60 4.52
C ILE A 83 9.06 5.21 4.63
N VAL A 84 9.40 6.10 3.71
CA VAL A 84 10.61 6.91 3.76
C VAL A 84 10.21 8.36 3.86
N SER A 85 10.76 9.07 4.84
CA SER A 85 10.48 10.49 5.08
C SER A 85 11.77 11.28 5.32
N LYS A 86 11.90 12.43 4.65
CA LYS A 86 13.00 13.39 4.84
C LYS A 86 12.48 14.80 4.68
N GLY A 87 12.40 15.55 5.77
CA GLY A 87 11.79 16.89 5.75
C GLY A 87 10.34 16.83 5.24
N PRO A 88 9.99 17.59 4.18
CA PRO A 88 8.64 17.58 3.61
C PRO A 88 8.37 16.41 2.67
N PHE A 89 9.38 15.61 2.33
CA PHE A 89 9.30 14.54 1.36
C PHE A 89 8.91 13.24 2.06
N THR A 90 7.86 12.57 1.57
CA THR A 90 7.42 11.27 2.10
C THR A 90 6.96 10.37 0.95
N GLY A 91 7.42 9.14 0.96
CA GLY A 91 6.98 8.08 0.05
C GLY A 91 6.59 6.84 0.81
N LEU A 92 5.55 6.17 0.33
CA LEU A 92 5.07 4.91 0.87
C LEU A 92 4.91 3.90 -0.26
N LEU A 93 5.41 2.68 -0.03
CA LEU A 93 5.14 1.52 -0.87
C LEU A 93 4.58 0.38 -0.01
N LEU A 94 3.52 -0.23 -0.50
CA LEU A 94 2.87 -1.39 0.13
C LEU A 94 3.69 -2.67 -0.06
N PRO A 95 3.55 -3.69 0.80
CA PRO A 95 4.30 -4.93 0.71
C PRO A 95 4.18 -5.65 -0.65
N GLN A 96 2.97 -5.63 -1.24
CA GLN A 96 2.70 -6.27 -2.52
C GLN A 96 3.50 -5.69 -3.68
N VAL A 97 3.84 -4.39 -3.62
CA VAL A 97 4.59 -3.72 -4.70
C VAL A 97 5.95 -4.39 -4.92
N ALA A 98 6.66 -4.73 -3.85
CA ALA A 98 7.96 -5.39 -3.96
C ALA A 98 7.85 -6.77 -4.62
N VAL A 99 6.78 -7.52 -4.33
CA VAL A 99 6.52 -8.84 -4.91
C VAL A 99 6.13 -8.73 -6.39
N GLU A 100 5.21 -7.81 -6.72
CA GLU A 100 4.73 -7.60 -8.09
C GLU A 100 5.82 -7.16 -9.06
N TRP A 101 6.77 -6.34 -8.57
CA TRP A 101 7.87 -5.83 -9.38
C TRP A 101 9.16 -6.66 -9.25
N GLY A 102 9.17 -7.69 -8.39
CA GLY A 102 10.34 -8.54 -8.17
C GLY A 102 11.51 -7.81 -7.50
N PHE A 103 11.22 -6.80 -6.67
CA PHE A 103 12.26 -6.07 -5.96
C PHE A 103 12.86 -6.90 -4.84
N ASP A 104 14.18 -6.86 -4.70
CA ASP A 104 14.83 -7.23 -3.46
C ASP A 104 14.69 -6.11 -2.41
N SER A 105 15.18 -6.35 -1.19
CA SER A 105 15.04 -5.39 -0.09
C SER A 105 15.79 -4.08 -0.33
N LEU A 106 16.90 -4.11 -1.07
CA LEU A 106 17.68 -2.93 -1.40
C LEU A 106 16.97 -2.09 -2.47
N GLU A 107 16.47 -2.75 -3.52
CA GLU A 107 15.67 -2.12 -4.56
C GLU A 107 14.38 -1.52 -3.99
N PHE A 108 13.73 -2.24 -3.06
CA PHE A 108 12.51 -1.77 -2.42
C PHE A 108 12.74 -0.48 -1.61
N LEU A 109 13.84 -0.38 -0.85
CA LEU A 109 14.27 0.85 -0.18
C LEU A 109 14.48 1.99 -1.17
N GLY A 110 15.25 1.72 -2.22
CA GLY A 110 15.55 2.71 -3.25
C GLY A 110 14.28 3.21 -3.97
N GLN A 111 13.38 2.31 -4.34
CA GLN A 111 12.11 2.67 -4.98
C GLN A 111 11.19 3.47 -4.05
N THR A 112 11.23 3.18 -2.74
CA THR A 112 10.48 3.97 -1.75
C THR A 112 11.06 5.40 -1.63
N CYS A 113 12.38 5.56 -1.69
CA CYS A 113 13.02 6.88 -1.76
C CYS A 113 12.60 7.64 -3.02
N ILE A 114 12.64 7.00 -4.18
CA ILE A 114 12.19 7.60 -5.45
C ILE A 114 10.70 8.00 -5.36
N LYS A 115 9.86 7.19 -4.76
CA LYS A 115 8.45 7.49 -4.51
C LYS A 115 8.26 8.73 -3.65
N ALA A 116 9.18 8.98 -2.71
CA ALA A 116 9.23 10.20 -1.90
C ALA A 116 9.75 11.43 -2.67
N GLY A 117 10.26 11.26 -3.90
CA GLY A 117 10.94 12.31 -4.63
C GLY A 117 12.39 12.55 -4.18
N LEU A 118 13.00 11.55 -3.54
CA LEU A 118 14.36 11.57 -3.02
C LEU A 118 15.32 10.76 -3.91
N PRO A 119 16.65 10.96 -3.80
CA PRO A 119 17.64 10.06 -4.40
C PRO A 119 17.46 8.61 -3.94
N VAL A 120 17.83 7.67 -4.79
CA VAL A 120 17.67 6.21 -4.55
C VAL A 120 18.38 5.72 -3.29
N ASP A 121 19.43 6.37 -2.88
CA ASP A 121 20.28 6.08 -1.72
C ASP A 121 19.99 6.96 -0.48
N ALA A 122 18.97 7.83 -0.55
CA ALA A 122 18.62 8.74 0.54
C ALA A 122 18.27 8.03 1.86
N TRP A 123 17.90 6.75 1.83
CA TRP A 123 17.66 5.95 3.03
C TRP A 123 18.91 5.75 3.90
N LEU A 124 20.14 5.98 3.35
CA LEU A 124 21.40 5.94 4.09
C LEU A 124 21.65 7.20 4.92
N ASP A 125 20.99 8.31 4.58
CA ASP A 125 21.21 9.58 5.26
C ASP A 125 20.67 9.54 6.69
N GLU A 126 21.42 10.11 7.62
CA GLU A 126 21.07 10.14 9.06
C GLU A 126 19.74 10.85 9.34
N ASP A 127 19.39 11.86 8.54
CA ASP A 127 18.17 12.66 8.66
C ASP A 127 16.96 12.05 7.91
N THR A 128 17.14 10.89 7.27
CA THR A 128 16.05 10.14 6.63
C THR A 128 15.44 9.16 7.61
N LEU A 129 14.14 9.28 7.89
CA LEU A 129 13.38 8.30 8.64
C LEU A 129 12.92 7.18 7.71
N VAL A 130 13.18 5.95 8.10
CA VAL A 130 12.63 4.75 7.45
C VAL A 130 11.76 4.00 8.45
N GLU A 131 10.51 3.80 8.11
CA GLU A 131 9.54 3.06 8.90
C GLU A 131 9.03 1.87 8.09
N HIS A 132 8.63 0.81 8.80
CA HIS A 132 7.96 -0.34 8.21
C HIS A 132 6.58 -0.55 8.84
N PHE A 133 5.71 -1.19 8.10
CA PHE A 133 4.40 -1.63 8.54
C PHE A 133 4.04 -2.95 7.86
N GLU A 134 3.10 -3.69 8.42
CA GLU A 134 2.52 -4.86 7.78
C GLU A 134 1.14 -4.50 7.22
N ALA A 135 0.69 -5.27 6.22
CA ALA A 135 -0.61 -5.10 5.61
C ALA A 135 -1.38 -6.42 5.58
N GLN A 136 -2.67 -6.36 5.89
CA GLN A 136 -3.63 -7.42 5.62
C GLN A 136 -4.58 -6.93 4.52
N ILE A 137 -4.81 -7.74 3.50
CA ILE A 137 -5.70 -7.39 2.40
C ILE A 137 -6.91 -8.29 2.43
N PHE A 138 -8.07 -7.68 2.39
CA PHE A 138 -9.36 -8.34 2.26
C PHE A 138 -10.00 -7.89 0.95
N ALA A 139 -10.41 -8.84 0.12
CA ALA A 139 -11.01 -8.55 -1.17
C ALA A 139 -12.32 -9.33 -1.37
N GLU A 140 -13.25 -8.76 -2.09
CA GLU A 140 -14.42 -9.48 -2.59
C GLU A 140 -14.01 -10.46 -3.71
N VAL A 141 -14.62 -11.64 -3.74
CA VAL A 141 -14.43 -12.60 -4.84
C VAL A 141 -15.08 -12.10 -6.14
N ALA A 142 -16.14 -11.33 -6.00
CA ALA A 142 -16.89 -10.67 -7.06
C ALA A 142 -17.76 -9.59 -6.40
N PRO A 143 -18.34 -8.65 -7.14
CA PRO A 143 -19.19 -7.58 -6.59
C PRO A 143 -20.28 -8.12 -5.66
N GLU A 144 -20.37 -7.58 -4.45
CA GLU A 144 -21.36 -7.95 -3.42
C GLU A 144 -21.33 -9.44 -3.02
N ARG A 145 -20.18 -10.12 -3.16
CA ARG A 145 -19.99 -11.53 -2.81
C ARG A 145 -19.10 -11.68 -1.57
N GLU A 146 -18.71 -12.93 -1.30
CA GLU A 146 -17.85 -13.27 -0.18
C GLU A 146 -16.54 -12.51 -0.19
N VAL A 147 -16.04 -12.19 0.99
CA VAL A 147 -14.76 -11.53 1.22
C VAL A 147 -13.75 -12.57 1.68
N PHE A 148 -12.55 -12.53 1.13
CA PHE A 148 -11.44 -13.39 1.53
C PHE A 148 -10.18 -12.55 1.86
N GLU A 149 -9.31 -13.09 2.69
CA GLU A 149 -8.01 -12.52 2.96
C GLU A 149 -7.01 -12.96 1.87
N LYS A 150 -6.42 -11.99 1.17
CA LYS A 150 -5.37 -12.24 0.18
C LYS A 150 -4.04 -12.50 0.90
N SER A 151 -3.39 -13.62 0.56
CA SER A 151 -2.01 -13.90 0.97
C SER A 151 -1.02 -13.41 -0.10
N PHE A 152 0.06 -12.72 0.30
CA PHE A 152 1.12 -12.29 -0.62
C PHE A 152 2.13 -13.39 -0.95
N THR A 153 2.00 -14.57 -0.33
CA THR A 153 2.99 -15.65 -0.43
C THR A 153 2.78 -16.58 -1.62
N GLU A 154 1.72 -16.38 -2.42
CA GLU A 154 1.49 -17.17 -3.63
C GLU A 154 1.72 -16.32 -4.87
N SER A 155 2.97 -16.27 -5.34
CA SER A 155 3.21 -16.11 -6.78
C SER A 155 2.66 -17.36 -7.45
N PRO A 156 1.71 -17.27 -8.41
CA PRO A 156 1.45 -18.40 -9.27
C PRO A 156 2.69 -18.62 -10.12
N CYS A 157 3.52 -19.60 -9.78
CA CYS A 157 4.44 -20.19 -10.73
C CYS A 157 3.59 -20.70 -11.90
N GLY A 158 3.50 -19.89 -12.95
CA GLY A 158 2.96 -20.31 -14.22
C GLY A 158 3.82 -21.40 -14.81
N THR A 159 3.24 -22.52 -15.08
CA THR A 159 3.69 -23.47 -16.10
C THR A 159 3.47 -22.90 -17.48
#